data_dd8cddf3bd1c80b1562841a8740cea4c
#
_entry.id   dd8cddf3bd1c80b1562841a8740cea4c
#
_cell.length_a   1.000
_cell.length_b   1.000
_cell.length_c   1.000
_cell.angle_alpha   90.00
_cell.angle_beta   90.00
_cell.angle_gamma   90.00
#
_symmetry.space_group_name_H-M   'P 1'
#
loop_
_entity.id
_entity.type
_entity.pdbx_description
1 polymer ?
#
loop_
_entity_poly.entity_id
_entity_poly.type
_entity_poly.pdbx_seq_one_letter_code
_entity_poly.pdbx_strand_id
1 'polypeptide(L)'
;MIFERSSGSDGTILLPPSTILLVDDDADIRSLTRTFLEHEGYAVYSSGDAERAAQIFRNVPRVDLLLTDLYMPQRSGMELAAELKEIRKELPVLLISGGLLDAEQTVRLQKEGWSFLAKPFRLPELLATVHRILGPLETRRWSEAQRGLAADGLRPWRSE
;
A
#
# COMPACT_ATOMS: atom_id res chain seq x y z
N MET A 1 -12.75 -18.72 1.61
CA MET A 1 -13.96 -18.42 1.03
C MET A 1 -13.82 -17.82 -0.32
N ILE A 2 -14.63 -18.20 -1.21
CA ILE A 2 -14.51 -17.76 -2.57
C ILE A 2 -15.07 -16.38 -2.76
N PHE A 3 -14.38 -15.60 -3.55
CA PHE A 3 -14.85 -14.31 -3.97
C PHE A 3 -16.24 -14.42 -4.59
N GLU A 4 -17.14 -13.57 -4.17
CA GLU A 4 -18.48 -13.63 -4.67
C GLU A 4 -18.83 -12.42 -5.42
N ARG A 5 -19.69 -12.54 -6.37
CA ARG A 5 -20.21 -11.39 -7.04
C ARG A 5 -21.17 -10.69 -6.16
N SER A 6 -21.14 -9.41 -6.25
CA SER A 6 -22.12 -8.63 -5.58
C SER A 6 -23.43 -9.00 -6.18
N SER A 7 -24.38 -9.21 -5.37
CA SER A 7 -25.62 -9.55 -5.95
C SER A 7 -26.42 -8.38 -6.21
N GLY A 8 -25.86 -7.26 -6.25
CA GLY A 8 -26.63 -6.13 -6.64
C GLY A 8 -27.21 -6.37 -8.00
N SER A 9 -28.27 -5.69 -8.27
CA SER A 9 -28.94 -5.86 -9.54
C SER A 9 -28.05 -5.48 -10.70
N ASP A 10 -26.98 -4.77 -10.45
CA ASP A 10 -26.09 -4.37 -11.52
C ASP A 10 -25.03 -5.43 -11.83
N GLY A 11 -24.99 -6.53 -11.12
CA GLY A 11 -24.01 -7.56 -11.41
C GLY A 11 -22.59 -7.20 -11.05
N THR A 12 -22.39 -6.23 -10.18
CA THR A 12 -21.06 -5.81 -9.81
C THR A 12 -20.26 -6.95 -9.18
N ILE A 13 -18.99 -7.05 -9.53
CA ILE A 13 -18.10 -8.04 -8.98
C ILE A 13 -17.29 -7.39 -7.88
N LEU A 14 -17.25 -8.05 -6.72
CA LEU A 14 -16.42 -7.57 -5.64
C LEU A 14 -15.02 -8.12 -5.82
N LEU A 15 -14.03 -7.25 -5.89
CA LEU A 15 -12.65 -7.64 -6.06
C LEU A 15 -11.93 -7.66 -4.73
N PRO A 16 -10.80 -8.34 -4.66
CA PRO A 16 -10.02 -8.34 -3.42
C PRO A 16 -9.61 -6.92 -3.07
N PRO A 17 -9.49 -6.62 -1.79
CA PRO A 17 -9.06 -5.30 -1.39
C PRO A 17 -7.64 -5.03 -1.85
N SER A 18 -7.31 -3.76 -2.02
CA SER A 18 -5.94 -3.38 -2.28
C SER A 18 -5.10 -3.69 -1.05
N THR A 19 -3.87 -4.09 -1.28
CA THR A 19 -2.98 -4.53 -0.22
C THR A 19 -1.88 -3.51 0.02
N ILE A 20 -1.72 -3.14 1.28
CA ILE A 20 -0.70 -2.17 1.69
C ILE A 20 0.32 -2.88 2.56
N LEU A 21 1.60 -2.67 2.28
CA LEU A 21 2.67 -3.11 3.16
C LEU A 21 3.08 -1.90 3.99
N LEU A 22 2.80 -1.97 5.28
CA LEU A 22 3.02 -0.86 6.22
C LEU A 22 4.25 -1.14 7.04
N VAL A 23 5.20 -0.20 7.03
CA VAL A 23 6.44 -0.38 7.76
C VAL A 23 6.66 0.83 8.65
N ASP A 24 6.72 0.60 9.95
CA ASP A 24 6.89 1.67 10.94
C ASP A 24 7.48 1.03 12.18
N ASP A 25 8.60 1.56 12.66
CA ASP A 25 9.24 0.96 13.82
C ASP A 25 8.52 1.30 15.12
N ASP A 26 7.60 2.26 15.12
CA ASP A 26 6.80 2.57 16.30
C ASP A 26 5.59 1.64 16.33
N ALA A 27 5.59 0.72 17.29
CA ALA A 27 4.55 -0.31 17.32
C ALA A 27 3.15 0.26 17.52
N ASP A 28 3.04 1.32 18.33
CA ASP A 28 1.72 1.91 18.59
C ASP A 28 1.17 2.61 17.36
N ILE A 29 2.01 3.39 16.69
CA ILE A 29 1.58 4.08 15.48
C ILE A 29 1.28 3.06 14.40
N ARG A 30 2.11 2.03 14.28
CA ARG A 30 1.89 0.98 13.29
C ARG A 30 0.54 0.29 13.52
N SER A 31 0.23 -0.03 14.76
CA SER A 31 -1.01 -0.71 15.07
C SER A 31 -2.21 0.17 14.79
N LEU A 32 -2.13 1.44 15.17
CA LEU A 32 -3.22 2.38 14.92
C LEU A 32 -3.45 2.57 13.42
N THR A 33 -2.37 2.76 12.69
CA THR A 33 -2.46 2.98 11.25
C THR A 33 -3.03 1.76 10.55
N ARG A 34 -2.57 0.58 10.96
CA ARG A 34 -3.07 -0.65 10.37
C ARG A 34 -4.56 -0.81 10.61
N THR A 35 -5.00 -0.61 11.86
CA THR A 35 -6.41 -0.76 12.19
C THR A 35 -7.26 0.20 11.38
N PHE A 36 -6.79 1.44 11.25
CA PHE A 36 -7.53 2.43 10.49
C PHE A 36 -7.66 2.02 9.02
N LEU A 37 -6.55 1.61 8.41
CA LEU A 37 -6.59 1.24 6.99
C LEU A 37 -7.44 0.00 6.76
N GLU A 38 -7.37 -0.97 7.67
CA GLU A 38 -8.21 -2.15 7.53
C GLU A 38 -9.67 -1.80 7.65
N HIS A 39 -10.00 -0.87 8.54
CA HIS A 39 -11.37 -0.43 8.69
C HIS A 39 -11.87 0.25 7.41
N GLU A 40 -10.96 0.89 6.68
CA GLU A 40 -11.32 1.56 5.45
C GLU A 40 -11.35 0.64 4.24
N GLY A 41 -11.08 -0.64 4.44
CA GLY A 41 -11.24 -1.61 3.37
C GLY A 41 -9.97 -2.12 2.74
N TYR A 42 -8.81 -1.80 3.29
CA TYR A 42 -7.55 -2.30 2.73
C TYR A 42 -7.09 -3.55 3.46
N ALA A 43 -6.37 -4.40 2.76
CA ALA A 43 -5.64 -5.48 3.41
C ALA A 43 -4.28 -4.95 3.77
N VAL A 44 -3.79 -5.21 4.99
CA VAL A 44 -2.55 -4.63 5.45
C VAL A 44 -1.63 -5.71 6.00
N TYR A 45 -0.41 -5.76 5.45
CA TYR A 45 0.68 -6.48 6.07
C TYR A 45 1.53 -5.43 6.75
N SER A 46 2.04 -5.70 7.94
CA SER A 46 2.81 -4.69 8.64
C SER A 46 4.08 -5.28 9.24
N SER A 47 5.07 -4.42 9.38
CA SER A 47 6.36 -4.81 9.91
C SER A 47 6.99 -3.64 10.64
N GLY A 48 7.83 -3.96 11.62
CA GLY A 48 8.56 -2.93 12.36
C GLY A 48 9.92 -2.60 11.80
N ASP A 49 10.38 -3.32 10.77
CA ASP A 49 11.69 -3.04 10.21
C ASP A 49 11.73 -3.41 8.73
N ALA A 50 12.72 -2.89 8.04
CA ALA A 50 12.82 -3.03 6.60
C ALA A 50 13.15 -4.45 6.17
N GLU A 51 13.94 -5.16 6.95
CA GLU A 51 14.34 -6.51 6.58
C GLU A 51 13.11 -7.42 6.55
N ARG A 52 12.31 -7.35 7.59
CA ARG A 52 11.10 -8.16 7.65
C ARG A 52 10.12 -7.75 6.56
N ALA A 53 10.04 -6.44 6.30
CA ALA A 53 9.15 -5.95 5.25
C ALA A 53 9.54 -6.53 3.90
N ALA A 54 10.83 -6.59 3.61
CA ALA A 54 11.29 -7.15 2.35
C ALA A 54 10.94 -8.64 2.25
N GLN A 55 11.05 -9.36 3.36
CA GLN A 55 10.67 -10.77 3.37
C GLN A 55 9.18 -10.92 3.10
N ILE A 56 8.37 -10.09 3.74
CA ILE A 56 6.92 -10.14 3.50
C ILE A 56 6.62 -9.88 2.03
N PHE A 57 7.25 -8.85 1.48
CA PHE A 57 6.99 -8.48 0.09
C PHE A 57 7.28 -9.64 -0.86
N ARG A 58 8.34 -10.39 -0.61
CA ARG A 58 8.70 -11.50 -1.48
C ARG A 58 7.78 -12.70 -1.33
N ASN A 59 7.09 -12.79 -0.20
CA ASN A 59 6.31 -13.98 0.09
C ASN A 59 4.81 -13.83 -0.03
N VAL A 60 4.30 -12.62 -0.18
CA VAL A 60 2.86 -12.42 -0.33
C VAL A 60 2.54 -12.26 -1.81
N PRO A 61 1.33 -12.61 -2.21
CA PRO A 61 1.00 -12.61 -3.63
C PRO A 61 0.93 -11.22 -4.24
N ARG A 62 0.62 -10.19 -3.44
CA ARG A 62 0.39 -8.89 -4.04
C ARG A 62 0.57 -7.80 -3.01
N VAL A 63 1.25 -6.75 -3.39
CA VAL A 63 1.33 -5.51 -2.63
C VAL A 63 1.07 -4.37 -3.59
N ASP A 64 0.09 -3.55 -3.29
CA ASP A 64 -0.29 -2.44 -4.15
C ASP A 64 0.34 -1.13 -3.75
N LEU A 65 0.81 -1.03 -2.52
CA LEU A 65 1.41 0.20 -2.03
C LEU A 65 2.38 -0.12 -0.90
N LEU A 66 3.57 0.45 -0.97
CA LEU A 66 4.50 0.43 0.17
C LEU A 66 4.31 1.73 0.92
N LEU A 67 3.91 1.63 2.19
CA LEU A 67 3.72 2.77 3.07
C LEU A 67 4.74 2.63 4.18
N THR A 68 5.78 3.46 4.20
CA THR A 68 6.87 3.24 5.12
C THR A 68 7.39 4.54 5.73
N ASP A 69 7.78 4.46 7.00
CA ASP A 69 8.56 5.53 7.60
C ASP A 69 9.83 5.70 6.82
N LEU A 70 10.27 6.94 6.72
CA LEU A 70 11.54 7.22 6.06
C LEU A 70 12.71 6.85 6.96
N TYR A 71 12.63 7.21 8.22
CA TYR A 71 13.73 6.96 9.15
C TYR A 71 13.40 5.79 10.07
N MET A 72 14.17 4.75 9.97
CA MET A 72 14.03 3.57 10.82
C MET A 72 15.43 3.10 11.18
N PRO A 73 15.58 2.38 12.29
CA PRO A 73 16.89 1.84 12.62
C PRO A 73 17.41 0.92 11.53
N GLN A 74 18.68 0.93 11.30
CA GLN A 74 19.38 0.05 10.38
C GLN A 74 19.18 0.38 8.91
N ARG A 75 17.98 0.52 8.44
CA ARG A 75 17.74 0.84 7.02
C ARG A 75 16.63 1.85 6.91
N SER A 76 16.77 2.78 5.98
CA SER A 76 15.74 3.80 5.78
C SER A 76 14.63 3.27 4.89
N GLY A 77 13.51 3.99 4.92
CA GLY A 77 12.40 3.65 4.02
C GLY A 77 12.76 3.84 2.57
N MET A 78 13.65 4.77 2.25
CA MET A 78 14.09 4.94 0.87
C MET A 78 14.92 3.76 0.39
N GLU A 79 15.77 3.23 1.26
CA GLU A 79 16.54 2.05 0.91
C GLU A 79 15.63 0.86 0.68
N LEU A 80 14.63 0.71 1.54
CA LEU A 80 13.67 -0.36 1.36
C LEU A 80 12.90 -0.19 0.06
N ALA A 81 12.44 1.03 -0.21
CA ALA A 81 11.68 1.28 -1.44
C ALA A 81 12.52 0.98 -2.67
N ALA A 82 13.80 1.35 -2.64
CA ALA A 82 14.68 1.07 -3.76
C ALA A 82 14.83 -0.42 -3.98
N GLU A 83 14.98 -1.17 -2.90
CA GLU A 83 15.11 -2.62 -3.03
C GLU A 83 13.85 -3.25 -3.62
N LEU A 84 12.69 -2.84 -3.13
CA LEU A 84 11.45 -3.44 -3.60
C LEU A 84 11.11 -3.04 -5.03
N LYS A 85 11.52 -1.85 -5.44
CA LYS A 85 11.31 -1.45 -6.83
C LYS A 85 12.17 -2.24 -7.79
N GLU A 86 13.27 -2.80 -7.33
CA GLU A 86 14.04 -3.69 -8.19
C GLU A 86 13.24 -4.94 -8.51
N ILE A 87 12.38 -5.37 -7.59
CA ILE A 87 11.56 -6.54 -7.80
C ILE A 87 10.33 -6.17 -8.62
N ARG A 88 9.73 -5.01 -8.34
CA ARG A 88 8.57 -4.58 -9.09
C ARG A 88 8.65 -3.08 -9.36
N LYS A 89 8.91 -2.73 -10.59
CA LYS A 89 9.23 -1.36 -10.96
C LYS A 89 8.10 -0.37 -10.75
N GLU A 90 6.87 -0.83 -10.89
CA GLU A 90 5.75 0.08 -10.75
C GLU A 90 5.21 0.20 -9.35
N LEU A 91 5.90 -0.33 -8.37
CA LEU A 91 5.39 -0.28 -7.00
C LEU A 91 5.22 1.16 -6.52
N PRO A 92 4.02 1.56 -6.18
CA PRO A 92 3.82 2.88 -5.58
C PRO A 92 4.40 2.92 -4.18
N VAL A 93 4.96 4.06 -3.81
CA VAL A 93 5.59 4.23 -2.51
C VAL A 93 5.12 5.52 -1.87
N LEU A 94 4.72 5.43 -0.61
CA LEU A 94 4.38 6.58 0.20
C LEU A 94 5.33 6.59 1.40
N LEU A 95 6.17 7.62 1.48
CA LEU A 95 7.11 7.78 2.57
C LEU A 95 6.53 8.72 3.62
N ILE A 96 6.74 8.38 4.87
CA ILE A 96 6.25 9.18 5.97
C ILE A 96 7.42 9.58 6.86
N SER A 97 7.47 10.82 7.29
CA SER A 97 8.56 11.28 8.15
C SER A 97 8.15 12.47 8.98
N GLY A 98 8.63 12.51 10.21
CA GLY A 98 8.49 13.69 11.05
C GLY A 98 9.59 14.71 10.85
N GLY A 99 10.60 14.38 10.06
CA GLY A 99 11.69 15.30 9.81
C GLY A 99 11.61 15.91 8.44
N LEU A 100 12.46 16.88 8.20
CA LEU A 100 12.53 17.50 6.89
C LEU A 100 13.34 16.63 5.96
N LEU A 101 12.98 16.68 4.69
CA LEU A 101 13.77 16.01 3.67
C LEU A 101 14.94 16.92 3.29
N ASP A 102 16.12 16.33 3.15
CA ASP A 102 17.23 17.12 2.63
C ASP A 102 17.12 17.21 1.10
N ALA A 103 18.03 17.95 0.49
CA ALA A 103 17.96 18.20 -0.94
C ALA A 103 18.08 16.91 -1.74
N GLU A 104 18.94 16.01 -1.30
CA GLU A 104 19.16 14.76 -2.00
C GLU A 104 17.93 13.88 -1.93
N GLN A 105 17.34 13.80 -0.75
CA GLN A 105 16.10 13.02 -0.57
C GLN A 105 14.97 13.58 -1.41
N THR A 106 14.84 14.90 -1.47
CA THR A 106 13.79 15.54 -2.26
C THR A 106 13.96 15.21 -3.74
N VAL A 107 15.18 15.30 -4.23
CA VAL A 107 15.44 14.97 -5.62
C VAL A 107 15.11 13.51 -5.91
N ARG A 108 15.53 12.63 -5.02
CA ARG A 108 15.29 11.21 -5.20
C ARG A 108 13.79 10.90 -5.22
N LEU A 109 13.07 11.52 -4.30
CA LEU A 109 11.64 11.32 -4.22
C LEU A 109 10.95 11.74 -5.51
N GLN A 110 11.32 12.90 -6.03
CA GLN A 110 10.73 13.39 -7.27
C GLN A 110 11.10 12.52 -8.45
N LYS A 111 12.34 12.09 -8.50
CA LYS A 111 12.82 11.28 -9.61
C LYS A 111 12.10 9.95 -9.66
N GLU A 112 11.89 9.36 -8.50
CA GLU A 112 11.24 8.06 -8.45
C GLU A 112 9.72 8.14 -8.51
N GLY A 113 9.18 9.34 -8.37
CA GLY A 113 7.73 9.48 -8.36
C GLY A 113 7.10 9.01 -7.06
N TRP A 114 7.85 8.99 -5.99
CA TRP A 114 7.33 8.58 -4.70
C TRP A 114 6.55 9.71 -4.06
N SER A 115 5.58 9.35 -3.22
CA SER A 115 4.78 10.33 -2.48
C SER A 115 5.31 10.48 -1.08
N PHE A 116 4.96 11.58 -0.43
CA PHE A 116 5.46 11.89 0.90
C PHE A 116 4.35 12.48 1.75
N LEU A 117 4.32 12.09 3.03
CA LEU A 117 3.39 12.64 3.98
C LEU A 117 4.13 12.96 5.26
N ALA A 118 4.01 14.20 5.74
CA ALA A 118 4.74 14.65 6.92
C ALA A 118 3.99 14.25 8.19
N LYS A 119 4.74 13.88 9.23
CA LYS A 119 4.19 13.69 10.56
C LYS A 119 4.26 15.02 11.31
N PRO A 120 3.31 15.32 12.17
CA PRO A 120 2.12 14.51 12.45
C PRO A 120 1.08 14.71 11.34
N PHE A 121 0.34 13.64 11.06
CA PHE A 121 -0.74 13.72 10.08
C PHE A 121 -2.00 13.20 10.74
N ARG A 122 -3.13 13.57 10.15
CA ARG A 122 -4.38 13.04 10.62
C ARG A 122 -4.73 11.85 9.77
N LEU A 123 -5.46 10.90 10.35
CA LEU A 123 -5.81 9.71 9.60
C LEU A 123 -6.58 10.01 8.31
N PRO A 124 -7.50 10.99 8.29
CA PRO A 124 -8.13 11.34 7.01
C PRO A 124 -7.14 11.85 5.97
N GLU A 125 -6.06 12.50 6.38
CA GLU A 125 -5.04 12.93 5.43
C GLU A 125 -4.32 11.74 4.83
N LEU A 126 -4.02 10.77 5.66
CA LEU A 126 -3.40 9.54 5.18
C LEU A 126 -4.31 8.86 4.18
N LEU A 127 -5.59 8.74 4.51
CA LEU A 127 -6.54 8.09 3.62
C LEU A 127 -6.66 8.82 2.30
N ALA A 128 -6.71 10.14 2.33
CA ALA A 128 -6.79 10.93 1.10
C ALA A 128 -5.56 10.69 0.23
N THR A 129 -4.38 10.61 0.85
CA THR A 129 -3.15 10.35 0.11
C THR A 129 -3.15 8.96 -0.50
N VAL A 130 -3.59 7.97 0.26
CA VAL A 130 -3.68 6.60 -0.25
C VAL A 130 -4.67 6.54 -1.42
N HIS A 131 -5.81 7.20 -1.29
CA HIS A 131 -6.78 7.25 -2.38
C HIS A 131 -6.20 7.91 -3.61
N ARG A 132 -5.41 8.96 -3.44
CA ARG A 132 -4.81 9.65 -4.58
C ARG A 132 -3.85 8.71 -5.31
N ILE A 133 -3.12 7.90 -4.55
CA ILE A 133 -2.14 7.00 -5.15
C ILE A 133 -2.80 5.79 -5.79
N LEU A 134 -3.74 5.18 -5.09
CA LEU A 134 -4.34 3.92 -5.53
C LEU A 134 -5.67 4.10 -6.25
N GLY A 135 -6.25 5.29 -6.17
CA GLY A 135 -7.58 5.52 -6.67
C GLY A 135 -8.62 5.12 -5.63
N PRO A 136 -9.81 5.68 -5.72
CA PRO A 136 -10.88 5.29 -4.80
C PRO A 136 -11.19 3.81 -4.92
N LEU A 137 -11.56 3.20 -3.81
CA LEU A 137 -11.80 1.77 -3.80
C LEU A 137 -12.83 1.34 -4.83
N GLU A 138 -13.88 2.12 -4.99
CA GLU A 138 -14.91 1.78 -5.96
C GLU A 138 -14.40 1.81 -7.38
N THR A 139 -13.64 2.83 -7.71
CA THR A 139 -13.08 2.94 -9.04
C THR A 139 -12.12 1.80 -9.32
N ARG A 140 -11.29 1.47 -8.34
CA ARG A 140 -10.36 0.38 -8.54
C ARG A 140 -11.11 -0.92 -8.76
N ARG A 141 -12.12 -1.15 -7.95
CA ARG A 141 -12.92 -2.36 -8.08
C ARG A 141 -13.47 -2.50 -9.49
N TRP A 142 -14.04 -1.39 -9.99
CA TRP A 142 -14.65 -1.43 -11.31
C TRP A 142 -13.61 -1.68 -12.40
N SER A 143 -12.51 -0.94 -12.36
CA SER A 143 -11.48 -1.07 -13.37
C SER A 143 -10.86 -2.46 -13.36
N GLU A 144 -10.64 -2.99 -12.18
CA GLU A 144 -10.02 -4.31 -12.10
C GLU A 144 -10.99 -5.40 -12.54
N ALA A 145 -12.25 -5.20 -12.29
CA ALA A 145 -13.24 -6.15 -12.77
C ALA A 145 -13.21 -6.24 -14.29
N GLN A 146 -13.14 -5.09 -14.94
CA GLN A 146 -13.08 -5.07 -16.38
C GLN A 146 -11.81 -5.74 -16.90
N ARG A 147 -10.69 -5.43 -16.30
CA ARG A 147 -9.44 -6.04 -16.72
C ARG A 147 -9.41 -7.52 -16.43
N GLY A 148 -9.95 -7.91 -15.28
CA GLY A 148 -9.98 -9.30 -14.90
C GLY A 148 -10.80 -10.13 -15.83
N LEU A 149 -11.93 -9.60 -16.23
CA LEU A 149 -12.77 -10.33 -17.18
C LEU A 149 -12.07 -10.51 -18.50
N ALA A 150 -11.31 -9.52 -18.90
CA ALA A 150 -10.58 -9.64 -20.15
C ALA A 150 -9.45 -10.64 -20.03
N ALA A 151 -8.84 -10.69 -18.88
CA ALA A 151 -7.71 -11.57 -18.71
C ALA A 151 -8.12 -12.99 -18.41
N ASP A 152 -9.17 -13.25 -18.07
CA ASP A 152 -9.67 -14.54 -17.93
C ASP A 152 -9.08 -15.24 -16.95
N GLY A 153 -8.21 -15.26 -16.86
CA GLY A 153 -7.73 -15.93 -15.85
C GLY A 153 -8.14 -15.46 -14.55
N LEU A 154 -9.09 -14.69 -14.50
CA LEU A 154 -9.53 -14.17 -13.27
C LEU A 154 -9.74 -15.25 -12.28
N ARG A 155 -8.98 -15.26 -11.24
CA ARG A 155 -9.15 -16.20 -10.20
C ARG A 155 -10.02 -15.61 -9.16
N PRO A 156 -10.95 -16.34 -8.66
CA PRO A 156 -11.80 -15.82 -7.61
C PRO A 156 -10.94 -15.42 -6.42
N TRP A 157 -11.24 -14.28 -5.86
CA TRP A 157 -10.60 -13.86 -4.63
C TRP A 157 -11.16 -14.70 -3.50
N ARG A 158 -10.27 -15.13 -2.63
CA ARG A 158 -10.71 -15.97 -1.54
C ARG A 158 -10.44 -15.30 -0.24
N SER A 159 -11.39 -15.38 0.64
CA SER A 159 -11.18 -14.86 1.96
C SER A 159 -11.11 -16.02 2.91
N GLU A 160 -10.44 -15.81 3.99
CA GLU A 160 -10.27 -16.88 4.94
C GLU A 160 -11.28 -16.85 6.00
#